data_6bfbef0ba58d2902299b23efc2eaadb0
#
_entry.id   6bfbef0ba58d2902299b23efc2eaadb0
#
_cell.length_a   1.000
_cell.length_b   1.000
_cell.length_c   1.000
_cell.angle_alpha   90.00
_cell.angle_beta   90.00
_cell.angle_gamma   90.00
#
_symmetry.space_group_name_H-M   'P 1'
#
loop_
_entity.id
_entity.type
_entity.pdbx_description
1 polymer ?
#
loop_
_entity_poly.entity_id
_entity_poly.type
_entity_poly.pdbx_seq_one_letter_code
_entity_poly.pdbx_strand_id
1 'polypeptide(L)'
;MKLISVKSTIAIFYYLMSVDDTIAEDELQKLDEIGTKTDAENYHNYRDEIIEQCEKQKCSVIDEEDYYDVISEGVDKALNSNIGEDEDVIASRLLIWNLLTIAYSDEEYHPNERRIIKHIVRTSEIPASVFLEMELLIKTATEVEKERKWLSISNRPYSEIAPIIEELDKRIAYIAESSRNLIDDDFVHYFISTIY
;
A
#
# COMPACT_ATOMS: atom_id res chain seq x y z
N MET A 1 17.21 -2.63 5.91
CA MET A 1 15.75 -2.53 5.63
C MET A 1 14.98 -2.99 6.86
N LYS A 2 13.96 -2.28 7.29
CA LYS A 2 13.12 -2.65 8.45
C LYS A 2 12.11 -3.72 8.05
N LEU A 3 11.94 -4.75 8.89
CA LEU A 3 10.90 -5.76 8.75
C LEU A 3 9.73 -5.40 9.66
N ILE A 4 8.50 -5.69 9.24
CA ILE A 4 7.26 -5.34 9.94
C ILE A 4 6.36 -6.57 9.90
N SER A 5 5.72 -6.91 11.02
CA SER A 5 4.83 -8.07 11.05
C SER A 5 3.61 -7.85 10.16
N VAL A 6 3.06 -8.94 9.62
CA VAL A 6 1.86 -8.87 8.76
C VAL A 6 0.69 -8.27 9.53
N LYS A 7 0.50 -8.62 10.81
CA LYS A 7 -0.57 -8.04 11.65
C LYS A 7 -0.41 -6.53 11.84
N SER A 8 0.82 -6.07 12.13
CA SER A 8 1.13 -4.64 12.21
C SER A 8 0.89 -3.92 10.90
N THR A 9 1.20 -4.58 9.78
CA THR A 9 0.94 -4.05 8.44
C THR A 9 -0.55 -3.80 8.20
N ILE A 10 -1.43 -4.73 8.59
CA ILE A 10 -2.89 -4.55 8.48
C ILE A 10 -3.39 -3.38 9.35
N ALA A 11 -2.86 -3.23 10.57
CA ALA A 11 -3.19 -2.08 11.41
C ALA A 11 -2.76 -0.75 10.77
N ILE A 12 -1.56 -0.69 10.18
CA ILE A 12 -1.06 0.50 9.47
C ILE A 12 -1.93 0.83 8.26
N PHE A 13 -2.37 -0.17 7.48
CA PHE A 13 -3.31 0.04 6.37
C PHE A 13 -4.62 0.64 6.85
N TYR A 14 -5.18 0.11 7.94
CA TYR A 14 -6.44 0.60 8.49
C TYR A 14 -6.32 2.03 9.02
N TYR A 15 -5.20 2.38 9.68
CA TYR A 15 -4.95 3.75 10.10
C TYR A 15 -4.80 4.71 8.92
N LEU A 16 -4.15 4.28 7.81
CA LEU A 16 -4.06 5.10 6.61
C LEU A 16 -5.43 5.44 6.05
N MET A 17 -6.28 4.43 5.81
CA MET A 17 -7.64 4.61 5.29
C MET A 17 -8.53 5.46 6.20
N SER A 18 -8.22 5.49 7.50
CA SER A 18 -9.00 6.25 8.48
C SER A 18 -8.60 7.73 8.61
N VAL A 19 -7.52 8.16 7.97
CA VAL A 19 -6.90 9.48 8.26
C VAL A 19 -7.71 10.69 7.79
N ASP A 20 -8.69 10.47 6.91
CA ASP A 20 -9.59 11.50 6.39
C ASP A 20 -11.06 11.35 6.85
N ASP A 21 -11.28 10.53 7.91
CA ASP A 21 -12.59 10.19 8.50
C ASP A 21 -13.53 9.37 7.60
N THR A 22 -13.15 9.06 6.36
CA THR A 22 -13.96 8.26 5.45
C THR A 22 -13.15 7.07 4.96
N ILE A 23 -13.72 5.86 5.09
CA ILE A 23 -13.10 4.66 4.52
C ILE A 23 -13.92 4.26 3.30
N ALA A 24 -13.32 4.35 2.13
CA ALA A 24 -13.97 3.97 0.89
C ALA A 24 -14.10 2.43 0.76
N GLU A 25 -15.13 1.96 0.06
CA GLU A 25 -15.34 0.53 -0.17
C GLU A 25 -14.19 -0.08 -0.99
N ASP A 26 -13.66 0.68 -1.97
CA ASP A 26 -12.53 0.26 -2.79
C ASP A 26 -11.24 0.11 -1.98
N GLU A 27 -11.01 0.93 -0.96
CA GLU A 27 -9.87 0.81 -0.03
C GLU A 27 -9.98 -0.45 0.82
N LEU A 28 -11.18 -0.74 1.38
CA LEU A 28 -11.42 -1.97 2.15
C LEU A 28 -11.24 -3.22 1.28
N GLN A 29 -11.73 -3.19 0.05
CA GLN A 29 -11.51 -4.27 -0.90
C GLN A 29 -10.01 -4.46 -1.18
N LYS A 30 -9.28 -3.37 -1.33
CA LYS A 30 -7.84 -3.43 -1.60
C LYS A 30 -7.05 -3.93 -0.38
N LEU A 31 -7.42 -3.53 0.83
CA LEU A 31 -6.89 -4.08 2.07
C LEU A 31 -7.07 -5.62 2.11
N ASP A 32 -8.28 -6.11 1.82
CA ASP A 32 -8.60 -7.53 1.86
C ASP A 32 -7.85 -8.32 0.77
N GLU A 33 -7.70 -7.76 -0.44
CA GLU A 33 -6.87 -8.35 -1.49
C GLU A 33 -5.40 -8.48 -1.08
N ILE A 34 -4.81 -7.43 -0.51
CA ILE A 34 -3.41 -7.41 -0.08
C ILE A 34 -3.23 -8.34 1.13
N GLY A 35 -4.11 -8.27 2.13
CA GLY A 35 -4.05 -9.10 3.32
C GLY A 35 -4.12 -10.59 2.98
N THR A 36 -5.07 -10.99 2.13
CA THR A 36 -5.18 -12.39 1.67
C THR A 36 -3.98 -12.85 0.85
N LYS A 37 -3.36 -11.99 0.05
CA LYS A 37 -2.13 -12.32 -0.69
C LYS A 37 -0.92 -12.48 0.23
N THR A 38 -0.88 -11.73 1.33
CA THR A 38 0.26 -11.70 2.26
C THR A 38 0.20 -12.86 3.25
N ASP A 39 -0.99 -13.20 3.75
CA ASP A 39 -1.24 -14.33 4.67
C ASP A 39 -2.57 -15.01 4.33
N ALA A 40 -2.53 -15.89 3.32
CA ALA A 40 -3.73 -16.54 2.79
C ALA A 40 -4.43 -17.45 3.81
N GLU A 41 -3.69 -18.01 4.78
CA GLU A 41 -4.22 -18.99 5.73
C GLU A 41 -4.86 -18.33 6.95
N ASN A 42 -4.27 -17.23 7.46
CA ASN A 42 -4.66 -16.67 8.75
C ASN A 42 -5.29 -15.27 8.68
N TYR A 43 -5.19 -14.56 7.55
CA TYR A 43 -5.67 -13.18 7.43
C TYR A 43 -7.07 -12.99 8.00
N HIS A 44 -8.03 -13.82 7.60
CA HIS A 44 -9.42 -13.72 8.05
C HIS A 44 -9.62 -14.03 9.54
N ASN A 45 -8.66 -14.69 10.19
CA ASN A 45 -8.77 -15.03 11.61
C ASN A 45 -8.48 -13.84 12.53
N TYR A 46 -7.65 -12.89 12.09
CA TYR A 46 -7.21 -11.76 12.92
C TYR A 46 -7.60 -10.39 12.37
N ARG A 47 -8.06 -10.30 11.11
CA ARG A 47 -8.42 -9.03 10.46
C ARG A 47 -9.41 -8.22 11.27
N ASP A 48 -10.54 -8.82 11.66
CA ASP A 48 -11.61 -8.11 12.35
C ASP A 48 -11.20 -7.68 13.76
N GLU A 49 -10.38 -8.50 14.45
CA GLU A 49 -9.84 -8.14 15.77
C GLU A 49 -8.91 -6.91 15.68
N ILE A 50 -8.04 -6.86 14.67
CA ILE A 50 -7.14 -5.73 14.44
C ILE A 50 -7.93 -4.47 14.15
N ILE A 51 -8.91 -4.54 13.25
CA ILE A 51 -9.77 -3.41 12.90
C ILE A 51 -10.52 -2.89 14.16
N GLU A 52 -11.09 -3.79 14.95
CA GLU A 52 -11.78 -3.40 16.20
C GLU A 52 -10.84 -2.73 17.21
N GLN A 53 -9.58 -3.18 17.30
CA GLN A 53 -8.57 -2.55 18.17
C GLN A 53 -8.20 -1.14 17.66
N CYS A 54 -8.02 -0.95 16.36
CA CYS A 54 -7.77 0.36 15.76
C CYS A 54 -8.94 1.31 15.97
N GLU A 55 -10.18 0.84 15.77
CA GLU A 55 -11.40 1.64 16.04
C GLU A 55 -11.51 2.08 17.49
N LYS A 56 -11.25 1.19 18.45
CA LYS A 56 -11.26 1.55 19.88
C LYS A 56 -10.24 2.65 20.19
N GLN A 57 -9.07 2.62 19.55
CA GLN A 57 -8.06 3.66 19.73
C GLN A 57 -8.51 4.99 19.11
N LYS A 58 -9.10 5.00 17.93
CA LYS A 58 -9.68 6.18 17.27
C LYS A 58 -10.79 6.80 18.11
N CYS A 59 -11.74 5.99 18.60
CA CYS A 59 -12.85 6.46 19.42
C CYS A 59 -12.45 7.05 20.78
N SER A 60 -11.20 6.94 21.18
CA SER A 60 -10.69 7.57 22.42
C SER A 60 -10.42 9.07 22.26
N VAL A 61 -10.48 9.62 21.05
CA VAL A 61 -10.25 11.04 20.74
C VAL A 61 -11.50 11.85 20.99
N ILE A 62 -11.36 12.98 21.66
CA ILE A 62 -12.45 13.90 21.99
C ILE A 62 -12.48 15.11 21.05
N ASP A 63 -11.35 15.43 20.38
CA ASP A 63 -11.17 16.64 19.60
C ASP A 63 -10.60 16.31 18.20
N GLU A 64 -11.16 16.92 17.14
CA GLU A 64 -10.71 16.69 15.75
C GLU A 64 -9.24 17.09 15.53
N GLU A 65 -8.72 18.06 16.28
CA GLU A 65 -7.31 18.47 16.19
C GLU A 65 -6.34 17.38 16.62
N ASP A 66 -6.76 16.50 17.56
CA ASP A 66 -5.94 15.41 18.08
C ASP A 66 -6.05 14.12 17.23
N TYR A 67 -7.01 14.07 16.27
CA TYR A 67 -7.30 12.86 15.50
C TYR A 67 -6.10 12.37 14.69
N TYR A 68 -5.45 13.27 13.96
CA TYR A 68 -4.25 12.93 13.19
C TYR A 68 -3.11 12.42 14.08
N ASP A 69 -2.95 12.99 15.27
CA ASP A 69 -1.88 12.60 16.20
C ASP A 69 -2.13 11.18 16.75
N VAL A 70 -3.39 10.82 17.03
CA VAL A 70 -3.76 9.47 17.46
C VAL A 70 -3.53 8.43 16.35
N ILE A 71 -3.88 8.75 15.09
CA ILE A 71 -3.56 7.91 13.95
C ILE A 71 -2.04 7.72 13.83
N SER A 72 -1.28 8.82 13.91
CA SER A 72 0.19 8.79 13.82
C SER A 72 0.82 7.95 14.94
N GLU A 73 0.31 8.08 16.19
CA GLU A 73 0.74 7.24 17.32
C GLU A 73 0.40 5.75 17.11
N GLY A 74 -0.78 5.45 16.54
CA GLY A 74 -1.18 4.09 16.19
C GLY A 74 -0.23 3.46 15.19
N VAL A 75 0.11 4.21 14.13
CA VAL A 75 1.10 3.83 13.13
C VAL A 75 2.47 3.59 13.76
N ASP A 76 2.94 4.49 14.63
CA ASP A 76 4.24 4.35 15.30
C ASP A 76 4.30 3.13 16.22
N LYS A 77 3.23 2.84 16.95
CA LYS A 77 3.11 1.62 17.76
C LYS A 77 3.18 0.36 16.89
N ALA A 78 2.44 0.33 15.79
CA ALA A 78 2.46 -0.79 14.86
C ALA A 78 3.83 -0.97 14.19
N LEU A 79 4.49 0.11 13.75
CA LEU A 79 5.83 0.08 13.18
C LEU A 79 6.90 -0.42 14.16
N ASN A 80 6.74 -0.19 15.46
CA ASN A 80 7.71 -0.52 16.49
C ASN A 80 7.27 -1.72 17.36
N SER A 81 6.22 -2.45 16.95
CA SER A 81 5.80 -3.67 17.63
C SER A 81 6.88 -4.74 17.58
N ASN A 82 6.96 -5.53 18.64
CA ASN A 82 7.86 -6.69 18.64
C ASN A 82 7.32 -7.76 17.68
N ILE A 83 8.18 -8.29 16.85
CA ILE A 83 7.87 -9.40 15.94
C ILE A 83 8.00 -10.70 16.72
N GLY A 84 6.96 -11.53 16.73
CA GLY A 84 7.00 -12.87 17.33
C GLY A 84 7.92 -13.83 16.56
N GLU A 85 8.38 -14.91 17.21
CA GLU A 85 9.31 -15.88 16.58
C GLU A 85 8.72 -16.59 15.35
N ASP A 86 7.40 -16.80 15.32
CA ASP A 86 6.67 -17.48 14.23
C ASP A 86 5.77 -16.50 13.42
N GLU A 87 6.06 -15.21 13.45
CA GLU A 87 5.21 -14.19 12.80
C GLU A 87 5.73 -13.85 11.40
N ASP A 88 4.86 -13.94 10.41
CA ASP A 88 5.16 -13.51 9.05
C ASP A 88 5.47 -12.01 9.00
N VAL A 89 6.45 -11.64 8.19
CA VAL A 89 6.96 -10.27 8.08
C VAL A 89 7.02 -9.81 6.63
N ILE A 90 6.85 -8.50 6.44
CA ILE A 90 7.09 -7.86 5.15
C ILE A 90 8.19 -6.81 5.27
N ALA A 91 8.82 -6.53 4.15
CA ALA A 91 9.80 -5.46 4.03
C ALA A 91 9.13 -4.08 4.03
N SER A 92 9.78 -3.09 4.64
CA SER A 92 9.25 -1.71 4.69
C SER A 92 9.00 -1.10 3.31
N ARG A 93 9.76 -1.45 2.27
CA ARG A 93 9.50 -0.98 0.90
C ARG A 93 8.22 -1.58 0.31
N LEU A 94 7.95 -2.87 0.58
CA LEU A 94 6.70 -3.50 0.19
C LEU A 94 5.51 -2.90 0.94
N LEU A 95 5.67 -2.56 2.24
CA LEU A 95 4.67 -1.82 2.99
C LEU A 95 4.33 -0.49 2.30
N ILE A 96 5.33 0.33 1.93
CA ILE A 96 5.09 1.61 1.25
C ILE A 96 4.39 1.42 -0.09
N TRP A 97 4.80 0.43 -0.88
CA TRP A 97 4.12 0.11 -2.13
C TRP A 97 2.64 -0.22 -1.93
N ASN A 98 2.33 -1.06 -0.95
CA ASN A 98 0.96 -1.45 -0.64
C ASN A 98 0.13 -0.27 -0.10
N LEU A 99 0.71 0.60 0.76
CA LEU A 99 0.06 1.82 1.23
C LEU A 99 -0.30 2.77 0.07
N LEU A 100 0.62 2.99 -0.86
CA LEU A 100 0.34 3.78 -2.06
C LEU A 100 -0.74 3.13 -2.92
N THR A 101 -0.75 1.81 -3.05
CA THR A 101 -1.77 1.08 -3.81
C THR A 101 -3.17 1.25 -3.19
N ILE A 102 -3.28 1.26 -1.87
CA ILE A 102 -4.53 1.53 -1.14
C ILE A 102 -4.95 2.99 -1.36
N ALA A 103 -4.05 3.94 -1.08
CA ALA A 103 -4.30 5.37 -1.18
C ALA A 103 -4.68 5.88 -2.60
N TYR A 104 -4.38 5.11 -3.64
CA TYR A 104 -4.78 5.42 -5.02
C TYR A 104 -5.97 4.59 -5.51
N SER A 105 -6.58 3.75 -4.66
CA SER A 105 -7.65 2.83 -5.09
C SER A 105 -8.98 3.52 -5.37
N ASP A 106 -9.31 4.57 -4.62
CA ASP A 106 -10.53 5.37 -4.76
C ASP A 106 -10.38 6.61 -5.67
N GLU A 107 -9.18 6.78 -6.28
CA GLU A 107 -8.81 7.89 -7.16
C GLU A 107 -8.57 9.25 -6.45
N GLU A 108 -8.71 9.30 -5.13
CA GLU A 108 -8.54 10.52 -4.32
C GLU A 108 -7.37 10.37 -3.32
N TYR A 109 -6.13 10.52 -3.79
CA TYR A 109 -4.96 10.50 -2.89
C TYR A 109 -4.95 11.73 -1.98
N HIS A 110 -5.50 11.58 -0.76
CA HIS A 110 -5.71 12.66 0.19
C HIS A 110 -4.38 13.19 0.78
N PRO A 111 -4.25 14.51 1.04
CA PRO A 111 -3.02 15.08 1.62
C PRO A 111 -2.61 14.48 2.98
N ASN A 112 -3.59 14.07 3.82
CA ASN A 112 -3.34 13.45 5.11
C ASN A 112 -2.79 12.03 4.96
N GLU A 113 -3.29 11.23 4.02
CA GLU A 113 -2.71 9.92 3.68
C GLU A 113 -1.26 10.07 3.24
N ARG A 114 -0.99 11.03 2.35
CA ARG A 114 0.36 11.34 1.90
C ARG A 114 1.28 11.74 3.06
N ARG A 115 0.74 12.46 4.05
CA ARG A 115 1.47 12.86 5.26
C ARG A 115 1.85 11.64 6.11
N ILE A 116 0.92 10.69 6.32
CA ILE A 116 1.16 9.44 7.03
C ILE A 116 2.18 8.58 6.29
N ILE A 117 2.03 8.38 4.98
CA ILE A 117 2.99 7.58 4.20
C ILE A 117 4.40 8.19 4.28
N LYS A 118 4.54 9.52 4.17
CA LYS A 118 5.83 10.20 4.36
C LYS A 118 6.41 10.04 5.76
N HIS A 119 5.56 9.99 6.78
CA HIS A 119 6.00 9.70 8.14
C HIS A 119 6.58 8.28 8.23
N ILE A 120 5.90 7.28 7.67
CA ILE A 120 6.36 5.88 7.63
C ILE A 120 7.67 5.76 6.83
N VAL A 121 7.79 6.43 5.68
CA VAL A 121 9.01 6.48 4.87
C VAL A 121 10.22 6.96 5.68
N ARG A 122 10.05 8.05 6.45
CA ARG A 122 11.12 8.60 7.30
C ARG A 122 11.48 7.66 8.44
N THR A 123 10.48 7.11 9.14
CA THR A 123 10.67 6.18 10.27
C THR A 123 11.32 4.86 9.82
N SER A 124 11.08 4.45 8.58
CA SER A 124 11.65 3.24 7.97
C SER A 124 12.98 3.50 7.24
N GLU A 125 13.51 4.72 7.28
CA GLU A 125 14.76 5.15 6.64
C GLU A 125 14.82 4.87 5.13
N ILE A 126 13.66 4.92 4.45
CA ILE A 126 13.57 4.75 3.00
C ILE A 126 14.03 6.05 2.32
N PRO A 127 14.93 5.98 1.31
CA PRO A 127 15.35 7.17 0.57
C PRO A 127 14.15 7.88 -0.09
N ALA A 128 14.11 9.21 0.03
CA ALA A 128 13.03 10.01 -0.56
C ALA A 128 12.90 9.82 -2.09
N SER A 129 14.01 9.56 -2.79
CA SER A 129 14.02 9.25 -4.23
C SER A 129 13.25 7.97 -4.55
N VAL A 130 13.43 6.90 -3.73
CA VAL A 130 12.71 5.62 -3.88
C VAL A 130 11.21 5.83 -3.67
N PHE A 131 10.83 6.56 -2.62
CA PHE A 131 9.42 6.89 -2.36
C PHE A 131 8.78 7.66 -3.52
N LEU A 132 9.45 8.71 -4.02
CA LEU A 132 8.93 9.53 -5.12
C LEU A 132 8.79 8.72 -6.42
N GLU A 133 9.69 7.79 -6.67
CA GLU A 133 9.61 6.90 -7.83
C GLU A 133 8.46 5.91 -7.69
N MET A 134 8.25 5.30 -6.51
CA MET A 134 7.10 4.46 -6.23
C MET A 134 5.77 5.22 -6.41
N GLU A 135 5.67 6.44 -5.85
CA GLU A 135 4.50 7.32 -5.98
C GLU A 135 4.20 7.63 -7.46
N LEU A 136 5.24 7.91 -8.27
CA LEU A 136 5.09 8.16 -9.70
C LEU A 136 4.62 6.92 -10.47
N LEU A 137 5.19 5.74 -10.17
CA LEU A 137 4.81 4.49 -10.83
C LEU A 137 3.35 4.10 -10.52
N ILE A 138 2.91 4.18 -9.26
CA ILE A 138 1.51 3.92 -8.87
C ILE A 138 0.58 4.90 -9.59
N LYS A 139 0.85 6.19 -9.52
CA LYS A 139 0.04 7.21 -10.22
C LYS A 139 -0.06 6.90 -11.71
N THR A 140 1.05 6.54 -12.35
CA THR A 140 1.06 6.22 -13.78
C THR A 140 0.25 4.96 -14.07
N ALA A 141 0.36 3.91 -13.24
CA ALA A 141 -0.43 2.69 -13.37
C ALA A 141 -1.93 2.97 -13.27
N THR A 142 -2.34 3.76 -12.27
CA THR A 142 -3.75 4.17 -12.09
C THR A 142 -4.30 4.90 -13.32
N GLU A 143 -3.54 5.84 -13.89
CA GLU A 143 -3.99 6.57 -15.10
C GLU A 143 -4.06 5.65 -16.33
N VAL A 144 -3.14 4.71 -16.49
CA VAL A 144 -3.17 3.70 -17.58
C VAL A 144 -4.39 2.78 -17.42
N GLU A 145 -4.69 2.34 -16.20
CA GLU A 145 -5.88 1.53 -15.91
C GLU A 145 -7.18 2.28 -16.20
N LYS A 146 -7.26 3.57 -15.87
CA LYS A 146 -8.42 4.44 -16.20
C LYS A 146 -8.61 4.54 -17.72
N GLU A 147 -7.54 4.77 -18.47
CA GLU A 147 -7.60 4.83 -19.93
C GLU A 147 -8.08 3.50 -20.52
N ARG A 148 -7.53 2.38 -20.02
CA ARG A 148 -7.92 1.03 -20.42
C ARG A 148 -9.40 0.75 -20.15
N LYS A 149 -9.87 1.09 -18.95
CA LYS A 149 -11.29 0.97 -18.55
C LYS A 149 -12.19 1.82 -19.44
N TRP A 150 -11.81 3.07 -19.71
CA TRP A 150 -12.56 3.97 -20.59
C TRP A 150 -12.66 3.43 -22.02
N LEU A 151 -11.58 2.91 -22.59
CA LEU A 151 -11.58 2.29 -23.91
C LEU A 151 -12.48 1.06 -23.96
N SER A 152 -12.44 0.20 -22.95
CA SER A 152 -13.20 -1.06 -22.93
C SER A 152 -14.71 -0.86 -22.92
N ILE A 153 -15.22 0.28 -22.39
CA ILE A 153 -16.64 0.65 -22.38
C ILE A 153 -17.02 1.56 -23.55
N SER A 154 -16.08 1.93 -24.41
CA SER A 154 -16.33 2.81 -25.56
C SER A 154 -17.15 2.09 -26.62
N ASN A 155 -17.98 2.86 -27.40
CA ASN A 155 -18.75 2.33 -28.52
C ASN A 155 -17.91 2.15 -29.81
N ARG A 156 -16.57 2.16 -29.72
CA ARG A 156 -15.68 1.98 -30.87
C ARG A 156 -15.60 0.51 -31.27
N PRO A 157 -15.41 0.20 -32.57
CA PRO A 157 -15.17 -1.17 -33.00
C PRO A 157 -13.96 -1.79 -32.29
N TYR A 158 -14.09 -3.05 -31.87
CA TYR A 158 -13.01 -3.78 -31.19
C TYR A 158 -11.68 -3.78 -31.96
N SER A 159 -11.75 -3.87 -33.29
CA SER A 159 -10.56 -3.83 -34.16
C SER A 159 -9.77 -2.52 -34.08
N GLU A 160 -10.41 -1.42 -33.66
CA GLU A 160 -9.75 -0.13 -33.50
C GLU A 160 -9.13 0.02 -32.09
N ILE A 161 -9.80 -0.54 -31.06
CA ILE A 161 -9.36 -0.41 -29.66
C ILE A 161 -8.37 -1.49 -29.24
N ALA A 162 -8.44 -2.68 -29.81
CA ALA A 162 -7.58 -3.81 -29.42
C ALA A 162 -6.07 -3.50 -29.47
N PRO A 163 -5.51 -2.85 -30.51
CA PRO A 163 -4.10 -2.47 -30.52
C PRO A 163 -3.72 -1.48 -29.42
N ILE A 164 -4.66 -0.59 -29.04
CA ILE A 164 -4.42 0.41 -27.98
C ILE A 164 -4.42 -0.27 -26.62
N ILE A 165 -5.39 -1.16 -26.37
CA ILE A 165 -5.43 -1.97 -25.14
C ILE A 165 -4.16 -2.81 -24.99
N GLU A 166 -3.70 -3.45 -26.05
CA GLU A 166 -2.45 -4.24 -26.03
C GLU A 166 -1.23 -3.38 -25.65
N GLU A 167 -1.18 -2.13 -26.14
CA GLU A 167 -0.11 -1.21 -25.78
C GLU A 167 -0.21 -0.76 -24.31
N LEU A 168 -1.43 -0.51 -23.79
CA LEU A 168 -1.64 -0.18 -22.38
C LEU A 168 -1.26 -1.37 -21.48
N ASP A 169 -1.62 -2.60 -21.85
CA ASP A 169 -1.22 -3.81 -21.11
C ASP A 169 0.31 -3.97 -21.04
N LYS A 170 1.04 -3.63 -22.13
CA LYS A 170 2.51 -3.60 -22.13
C LYS A 170 3.07 -2.54 -21.18
N ARG A 171 2.45 -1.36 -21.11
CA ARG A 171 2.85 -0.31 -20.16
C ARG A 171 2.64 -0.75 -18.72
N ILE A 172 1.52 -1.38 -18.40
CA ILE A 172 1.25 -1.94 -17.07
C ILE A 172 2.30 -3.00 -16.70
N ALA A 173 2.62 -3.91 -17.63
CA ALA A 173 3.65 -4.92 -17.43
C ALA A 173 5.03 -4.30 -17.14
N TYR A 174 5.41 -3.24 -17.87
CA TYR A 174 6.67 -2.52 -17.66
C TYR A 174 6.69 -1.82 -16.28
N ILE A 175 5.57 -1.19 -15.87
CA ILE A 175 5.45 -0.57 -14.54
C ILE A 175 5.59 -1.63 -13.44
N ALA A 176 4.96 -2.80 -13.61
CA ALA A 176 5.06 -3.90 -12.66
C ALA A 176 6.49 -4.46 -12.54
N GLU A 177 7.25 -4.51 -13.64
CA GLU A 177 8.66 -4.90 -13.62
C GLU A 177 9.53 -3.83 -12.91
N SER A 178 9.32 -2.57 -13.23
CA SER A 178 10.03 -1.45 -12.59
C SER A 178 9.77 -1.39 -11.08
N SER A 179 8.52 -1.66 -10.64
CA SER A 179 8.18 -1.67 -9.22
C SER A 179 8.88 -2.78 -8.45
N ARG A 180 9.06 -3.96 -9.05
CA ARG A 180 9.82 -5.05 -8.41
C ARG A 180 11.24 -4.62 -8.04
N ASN A 181 11.92 -3.94 -8.96
CA ASN A 181 13.28 -3.44 -8.70
C ASN A 181 13.36 -2.43 -7.55
N LEU A 182 12.29 -1.64 -7.32
CA LEU A 182 12.23 -0.71 -6.18
C LEU A 182 11.92 -1.40 -4.85
N ILE A 183 11.12 -2.47 -4.88
CA ILE A 183 10.70 -3.22 -3.70
C ILE A 183 11.82 -4.17 -3.25
N ASP A 184 12.45 -4.89 -4.22
CA ASP A 184 13.36 -6.01 -3.99
C ASP A 184 14.86 -5.61 -4.03
N ASP A 185 15.21 -4.34 -3.80
CA ASP A 185 16.60 -3.84 -3.86
C ASP A 185 17.60 -4.69 -3.01
N ASP A 186 17.11 -5.39 -1.98
CA ASP A 186 17.93 -6.31 -1.19
C ASP A 186 18.12 -7.70 -1.85
N PHE A 187 17.28 -8.09 -2.81
CA PHE A 187 17.42 -9.37 -3.49
C PHE A 187 18.64 -9.39 -4.43
N VAL A 188 18.96 -8.25 -5.02
CA VAL A 188 20.14 -8.11 -5.88
C VAL A 188 21.43 -8.20 -5.07
N HIS A 189 21.49 -7.65 -3.86
CA HIS A 189 22.65 -7.74 -2.99
C HIS A 189 22.88 -9.15 -2.43
N TYR A 190 21.84 -9.90 -2.13
CA TYR A 190 21.95 -11.28 -1.66
C TYR A 190 22.44 -12.23 -2.75
N PHE A 191 22.00 -12.05 -3.99
CA PHE A 191 22.45 -12.87 -5.13
C PHE A 191 23.89 -12.57 -5.54
N ILE A 192 24.32 -11.31 -5.52
CA ILE A 192 25.69 -10.92 -5.89
C ILE A 192 26.69 -11.39 -4.82
N SER A 193 26.36 -11.34 -3.53
CA SER A 193 27.23 -11.79 -2.45
C SER A 193 27.35 -13.31 -2.34
N THR A 194 26.49 -14.09 -3.02
CA THR A 194 26.51 -15.56 -3.01
C THR A 194 27.23 -16.14 -4.25
N ILE A 195 27.57 -15.30 -5.25
CA ILE A 195 28.21 -15.72 -6.51
C ILE A 195 29.71 -15.31 -6.56
N TYR A 196 30.18 -14.51 -5.59
CA TYR A 196 31.59 -14.14 -5.40
C TYR A 196 32.05 -14.56 -3.99
#